data_20c7927ad8bdcff467d2b83e88c268b1
#
_entry.id   20c7927ad8bdcff467d2b83e88c268b1
#
_cell.length_a   1.000
_cell.length_b   1.000
_cell.length_c   1.000
_cell.angle_alpha   90.00
_cell.angle_beta   90.00
_cell.angle_gamma   90.00
#
_symmetry.space_group_name_H-M   'P 1'
#
loop_
_entity.id
_entity.type
_entity.pdbx_description
1 polymer ?
#
loop_
_entity_poly.entity_id
_entity_poly.type
_entity_poly.pdbx_seq_one_letter_code
_entity_poly.pdbx_strand_id
1 'polypeptide(L)'
;MVSAGGMDAETLKSLKRKYRLAPVMLWYMKHCNYEKLKPKLIKMSLSHIRNESAEEIAYARDIFETLFRDYKREKDVHISGLLADLMNQTPVTADDFAALEGKILLILPEQDFFSEKMQENLINLMNHPKISYVSGGHLFTVLKAGDYLRAIREFLSGWASA
;
A
#
# COMPACT_ATOMS: atom_id res chain seq x y z
N MET A 1 -10.22 0.31 5.14
CA MET A 1 -9.18 0.41 4.09
C MET A 1 -7.84 0.64 4.77
N VAL A 2 -6.78 0.07 4.25
CA VAL A 2 -5.48 0.04 4.90
C VAL A 2 -4.43 0.60 3.96
N SER A 3 -3.71 1.64 4.40
CA SER A 3 -2.56 2.24 3.69
C SER A 3 -2.76 2.35 2.18
N ALA A 4 -3.88 2.94 1.78
CA ALA A 4 -4.20 3.13 0.37
C ALA A 4 -3.90 4.57 -0.04
N GLY A 5 -3.27 4.74 -1.18
CA GLY A 5 -3.33 6.02 -1.88
C GLY A 5 -4.74 6.23 -2.40
N GLY A 6 -5.22 7.46 -2.42
CA GLY A 6 -6.50 7.77 -3.06
C GLY A 6 -6.47 7.39 -4.54
N MET A 7 -7.63 7.03 -5.05
CA MET A 7 -7.85 6.74 -6.47
C MET A 7 -8.52 7.94 -7.17
N ASP A 8 -8.44 9.12 -6.55
CA ASP A 8 -8.92 10.37 -7.13
C ASP A 8 -8.08 10.79 -8.35
N ALA A 9 -8.61 11.72 -9.14
CA ALA A 9 -7.99 12.15 -10.39
C ALA A 9 -6.59 12.75 -10.20
N GLU A 10 -6.36 13.49 -9.09
CA GLU A 10 -5.08 14.12 -8.80
C GLU A 10 -4.02 13.07 -8.43
N THR A 11 -4.40 12.14 -7.55
CA THR A 11 -3.54 11.02 -7.15
C THR A 11 -3.18 10.14 -8.34
N LEU A 12 -4.16 9.74 -9.16
CA LEU A 12 -3.89 8.95 -10.37
C LEU A 12 -2.97 9.69 -11.35
N LYS A 13 -3.14 10.99 -11.54
CA LYS A 13 -2.25 11.82 -12.37
C LYS A 13 -0.82 11.83 -11.82
N SER A 14 -0.66 11.95 -10.50
CA SER A 14 0.63 11.90 -9.83
C SER A 14 1.31 10.54 -9.99
N LEU A 15 0.56 9.44 -9.79
CA LEU A 15 1.05 8.08 -9.97
C LEU A 15 1.45 7.80 -11.42
N LYS A 16 0.63 8.19 -12.40
CA LYS A 16 0.99 8.08 -13.83
C LYS A 16 2.31 8.79 -14.16
N ARG A 17 2.52 9.97 -13.59
CA ARG A 17 3.78 10.71 -13.76
C ARG A 17 4.97 10.00 -13.11
N LYS A 18 4.79 9.52 -11.86
CA LYS A 18 5.81 8.81 -11.08
C LYS A 18 6.22 7.50 -11.76
N TYR A 19 5.24 6.75 -12.25
CA TYR A 19 5.43 5.43 -12.84
C TYR A 19 5.40 5.43 -14.38
N ARG A 20 5.68 6.57 -15.02
CA ARG A 20 5.69 6.68 -16.48
C ARG A 20 6.58 5.67 -17.20
N LEU A 21 7.61 5.16 -16.54
CA LEU A 21 8.52 4.14 -17.05
C LEU A 21 8.08 2.70 -16.72
N ALA A 22 6.92 2.49 -16.08
CA ALA A 22 6.42 1.17 -15.75
C ALA A 22 6.38 0.19 -16.95
N PRO A 23 5.97 0.61 -18.17
CA PRO A 23 6.02 -0.28 -19.33
C PRO A 23 7.43 -0.78 -19.66
N VAL A 24 8.44 0.09 -19.51
CA VAL A 24 9.85 -0.26 -19.74
C VAL A 24 10.34 -1.23 -18.67
N MET A 25 9.98 -0.97 -17.40
CA MET A 25 10.29 -1.86 -16.29
C MET A 25 9.64 -3.23 -16.47
N LEU A 26 8.38 -3.26 -16.89
CA LEU A 26 7.66 -4.50 -17.17
C LEU A 26 8.32 -5.29 -18.31
N TRP A 27 8.70 -4.61 -19.38
CA TRP A 27 9.46 -5.23 -20.46
C TRP A 27 10.79 -5.81 -19.96
N TYR A 28 11.54 -5.04 -19.17
CA TYR A 28 12.78 -5.49 -18.57
C TYR A 28 12.59 -6.72 -17.70
N MET A 29 11.56 -6.74 -16.83
CA MET A 29 11.25 -7.87 -15.96
C MET A 29 10.92 -9.14 -16.75
N LYS A 30 10.27 -9.02 -17.91
CA LYS A 30 9.95 -10.14 -18.80
C LYS A 30 11.21 -10.77 -19.43
N HIS A 31 12.27 -9.99 -19.67
CA HIS A 31 13.41 -10.42 -20.45
C HIS A 31 14.75 -10.54 -19.66
N CYS A 32 14.81 -9.99 -18.45
CA CYS A 32 16.02 -10.04 -17.63
C CYS A 32 16.26 -11.43 -17.00
N ASN A 33 17.46 -11.63 -16.45
CA ASN A 33 17.70 -12.75 -15.54
C ASN A 33 17.00 -12.47 -14.20
N TYR A 34 15.85 -13.09 -14.00
CA TYR A 34 14.98 -12.83 -12.85
C TYR A 34 15.63 -13.18 -11.51
N GLU A 35 16.42 -14.25 -11.45
CA GLU A 35 17.14 -14.63 -10.21
C GLU A 35 18.14 -13.55 -9.77
N LYS A 36 18.77 -12.85 -10.73
CA LYS A 36 19.62 -11.69 -10.41
C LYS A 36 18.83 -10.43 -10.04
N LEU A 37 17.54 -10.37 -10.39
CA LEU A 37 16.66 -9.26 -10.05
C LEU A 37 16.10 -9.38 -8.62
N LYS A 38 15.79 -10.60 -8.14
CA LYS A 38 15.20 -10.84 -6.82
C LYS A 38 15.90 -10.09 -5.67
N PRO A 39 17.23 -10.16 -5.50
CA PRO A 39 17.91 -9.43 -4.42
C PRO A 39 17.72 -7.91 -4.49
N LYS A 40 17.61 -7.38 -5.71
CA LYS A 40 17.35 -5.94 -5.92
C LYS A 40 15.93 -5.56 -5.53
N LEU A 41 14.95 -6.42 -5.83
CA LEU A 41 13.55 -6.22 -5.43
C LEU A 41 13.42 -6.26 -3.89
N ILE A 42 14.06 -7.23 -3.22
CA ILE A 42 14.10 -7.30 -1.76
C ILE A 42 14.72 -6.02 -1.19
N LYS A 43 15.88 -5.61 -1.68
CA LYS A 43 16.52 -4.36 -1.25
C LYS A 43 15.63 -3.14 -1.45
N MET A 44 14.93 -3.05 -2.57
CA MET A 44 13.99 -1.98 -2.86
C MET A 44 12.80 -2.00 -1.87
N SER A 45 12.21 -3.16 -1.62
CA SER A 45 11.13 -3.31 -0.63
C SER A 45 11.57 -2.89 0.77
N LEU A 46 12.77 -3.31 1.21
CA LEU A 46 13.34 -2.93 2.50
C LEU A 46 13.65 -1.42 2.59
N SER A 47 13.94 -0.76 1.47
CA SER A 47 14.22 0.70 1.48
C SER A 47 12.99 1.55 1.80
N HIS A 48 11.80 0.99 1.75
CA HIS A 48 10.56 1.64 2.17
C HIS A 48 10.27 1.52 3.66
N ILE A 49 11.06 0.68 4.37
CA ILE A 49 10.98 0.57 5.83
C ILE A 49 11.73 1.76 6.43
N ARG A 50 11.04 2.55 7.24
CA ARG A 50 11.60 3.74 7.88
C ARG A 50 11.25 3.73 9.36
N ASN A 51 12.20 4.16 10.18
CA ASN A 51 12.04 4.34 11.64
C ASN A 51 11.60 3.07 12.39
N GLU A 52 11.93 1.90 11.86
CA GLU A 52 11.74 0.62 12.53
C GLU A 52 13.03 0.21 13.25
N SER A 53 12.90 -0.64 14.27
CA SER A 53 14.03 -1.20 14.98
C SER A 53 14.86 -2.15 14.09
N ALA A 54 16.10 -2.40 14.47
CA ALA A 54 16.94 -3.37 13.76
C ALA A 54 16.31 -4.77 13.72
N GLU A 55 15.58 -5.16 14.78
CA GLU A 55 14.88 -6.43 14.87
C GLU A 55 13.71 -6.50 13.87
N GLU A 56 12.91 -5.44 13.77
CA GLU A 56 11.80 -5.35 12.81
C GLU A 56 12.31 -5.35 11.36
N ILE A 57 13.42 -4.69 11.08
CA ILE A 57 14.06 -4.72 9.76
C ILE A 57 14.56 -6.13 9.43
N ALA A 58 15.17 -6.84 10.40
CA ALA A 58 15.61 -8.21 10.22
C ALA A 58 14.41 -9.15 9.97
N TYR A 59 13.34 -9.00 10.71
CA TYR A 59 12.10 -9.75 10.52
C TYR A 59 11.47 -9.51 9.15
N ALA A 60 11.38 -8.24 8.74
CA ALA A 60 10.88 -7.90 7.40
C ALA A 60 11.76 -8.49 6.29
N ARG A 61 13.07 -8.50 6.47
CA ARG A 61 14.01 -9.13 5.54
C ARG A 61 13.72 -10.63 5.39
N ASP A 62 13.58 -11.34 6.50
CA ASP A 62 13.29 -12.79 6.49
C ASP A 62 11.97 -13.09 5.77
N ILE A 63 10.94 -12.27 6.01
CA ILE A 63 9.67 -12.35 5.28
C ILE A 63 9.89 -12.18 3.78
N PHE A 64 10.57 -11.13 3.35
CA PHE A 64 10.79 -10.90 1.92
C PHE A 64 11.65 -11.97 1.29
N GLU A 65 12.71 -12.42 1.94
CA GLU A 65 13.56 -13.51 1.45
C GLU A 65 12.74 -14.81 1.29
N THR A 66 11.89 -15.11 2.25
CA THR A 66 10.98 -16.26 2.19
C THR A 66 9.95 -16.11 1.06
N LEU A 67 9.31 -14.97 0.94
CA LEU A 67 8.34 -14.71 -0.12
C LEU A 67 8.99 -14.79 -1.51
N PHE A 68 10.16 -14.18 -1.69
CA PHE A 68 10.84 -14.16 -2.98
C PHE A 68 11.58 -15.47 -3.32
N ARG A 69 11.81 -16.37 -2.35
CA ARG A 69 12.43 -17.68 -2.61
C ARG A 69 11.70 -18.45 -3.70
N ASP A 70 10.38 -18.59 -3.52
CA ASP A 70 9.50 -19.35 -4.41
C ASP A 70 8.73 -18.45 -5.40
N TYR A 71 9.07 -17.17 -5.44
CA TYR A 71 8.39 -16.21 -6.26
C TYR A 71 8.84 -16.33 -7.72
N LYS A 72 7.89 -16.51 -8.62
CA LYS A 72 8.15 -16.70 -10.05
C LYS A 72 7.99 -15.36 -10.78
N ARG A 73 8.76 -15.21 -11.85
CA ARG A 73 8.69 -14.04 -12.75
C ARG A 73 7.26 -13.68 -13.15
N GLU A 74 6.47 -14.69 -13.48
CA GLU A 74 5.10 -14.53 -13.99
C GLU A 74 4.21 -13.79 -12.98
N LYS A 75 4.42 -14.02 -11.67
CA LYS A 75 3.69 -13.32 -10.60
C LYS A 75 4.05 -11.83 -10.55
N ASP A 76 5.33 -11.48 -10.61
CA ASP A 76 5.76 -10.09 -10.63
C ASP A 76 5.29 -9.35 -11.88
N VAL A 77 5.37 -10.01 -13.03
CA VAL A 77 4.86 -9.47 -14.29
C VAL A 77 3.35 -9.23 -14.19
N HIS A 78 2.61 -10.17 -13.61
CA HIS A 78 1.17 -10.03 -13.40
C HIS A 78 0.84 -8.87 -12.45
N ILE A 79 1.48 -8.80 -11.28
CA ILE A 79 1.26 -7.71 -10.31
C ILE A 79 1.62 -6.35 -10.91
N SER A 80 2.72 -6.27 -11.64
CA SER A 80 3.11 -5.03 -12.32
C SER A 80 2.12 -4.65 -13.42
N GLY A 81 1.52 -5.63 -14.11
CA GLY A 81 0.43 -5.41 -15.05
C GLY A 81 -0.82 -4.86 -14.37
N LEU A 82 -1.25 -5.46 -13.25
CA LEU A 82 -2.38 -4.97 -12.46
C LEU A 82 -2.15 -3.53 -11.97
N LEU A 83 -0.94 -3.18 -11.56
CA LEU A 83 -0.62 -1.82 -11.16
C LEU A 83 -0.74 -0.84 -12.33
N ALA A 84 -0.31 -1.25 -13.53
CA ALA A 84 -0.47 -0.45 -14.74
C ALA A 84 -1.95 -0.27 -15.11
N ASP A 85 -2.76 -1.31 -14.99
CA ASP A 85 -4.21 -1.26 -15.24
C ASP A 85 -4.91 -0.37 -14.21
N LEU A 86 -4.51 -0.48 -12.92
CA LEU A 86 -5.02 0.37 -11.85
C LEU A 86 -4.81 1.87 -12.16
N MET A 87 -3.65 2.24 -12.69
CA MET A 87 -3.37 3.61 -13.08
C MET A 87 -4.22 4.12 -14.26
N ASN A 88 -4.84 3.22 -15.02
CA ASN A 88 -5.71 3.54 -16.15
C ASN A 88 -7.22 3.51 -15.81
N GLN A 89 -7.55 3.21 -14.55
CA GLN A 89 -8.94 3.19 -14.09
C GLN A 89 -9.57 4.61 -14.12
N THR A 90 -10.89 4.64 -14.16
CA THR A 90 -11.65 5.86 -13.91
C THR A 90 -11.42 6.30 -12.47
N PRO A 91 -11.14 7.59 -12.23
CA PRO A 91 -11.01 8.09 -10.86
C PRO A 91 -12.28 7.82 -10.07
N VAL A 92 -12.13 7.39 -8.82
CA VAL A 92 -13.25 7.33 -7.88
C VAL A 92 -13.60 8.73 -7.38
N THR A 93 -14.86 8.91 -7.06
CA THR A 93 -15.44 10.16 -6.57
C THR A 93 -16.05 9.97 -5.17
N ALA A 94 -16.43 11.04 -4.50
CA ALA A 94 -17.09 10.95 -3.20
C ALA A 94 -18.44 10.21 -3.29
N ASP A 95 -19.13 10.30 -4.41
CA ASP A 95 -20.41 9.60 -4.63
C ASP A 95 -20.25 8.06 -4.58
N ASP A 96 -19.10 7.55 -4.97
CA ASP A 96 -18.80 6.11 -4.90
C ASP A 96 -18.72 5.60 -3.45
N PHE A 97 -18.48 6.49 -2.49
CA PHE A 97 -18.42 6.21 -1.06
C PHE A 97 -19.65 6.64 -0.26
N ALA A 98 -20.63 7.33 -0.89
CA ALA A 98 -21.78 7.89 -0.18
C ALA A 98 -22.57 6.86 0.64
N ALA A 99 -22.77 5.64 0.10
CA ALA A 99 -23.46 4.56 0.80
C ALA A 99 -22.67 3.98 2.00
N LEU A 100 -21.40 4.35 2.13
CA LEU A 100 -20.47 3.88 3.17
C LEU A 100 -20.21 4.94 4.24
N GLU A 101 -20.92 6.05 4.24
CA GLU A 101 -20.77 7.12 5.24
C GLU A 101 -20.89 6.54 6.66
N GLY A 102 -19.95 6.92 7.53
CA GLY A 102 -19.85 6.39 8.89
C GLY A 102 -19.41 4.94 9.02
N LYS A 103 -19.23 4.22 7.90
CA LYS A 103 -18.89 2.79 7.87
C LYS A 103 -17.46 2.51 7.41
N ILE A 104 -16.62 3.53 7.31
CA ILE A 104 -15.24 3.42 6.84
C ILE A 104 -14.29 3.61 8.01
N LEU A 105 -13.40 2.65 8.21
CA LEU A 105 -12.19 2.80 9.00
C LEU A 105 -11.01 2.94 8.04
N LEU A 106 -10.29 4.04 8.14
CA LEU A 106 -9.05 4.28 7.44
C LEU A 106 -7.88 4.13 8.42
N ILE A 107 -7.02 3.15 8.19
CA ILE A 107 -5.83 2.93 9.01
C ILE A 107 -4.63 3.40 8.20
N LEU A 108 -3.91 4.37 8.74
CA LEU A 108 -2.77 5.01 8.10
C LEU A 108 -1.52 4.83 8.97
N PRO A 109 -0.37 4.53 8.38
CA PRO A 109 0.89 4.60 9.09
C PRO A 109 1.28 6.07 9.31
N GLU A 110 1.98 6.35 10.41
CA GLU A 110 2.51 7.69 10.68
C GLU A 110 3.49 8.15 9.61
N GLN A 111 4.17 7.20 8.96
CA GLN A 111 5.17 7.45 7.93
C GLN A 111 4.94 6.55 6.72
N ASP A 112 4.18 7.03 5.77
CA ASP A 112 3.95 6.33 4.52
C ASP A 112 4.88 6.83 3.39
N PHE A 113 4.99 6.05 2.33
CA PHE A 113 5.56 6.53 1.07
C PHE A 113 4.54 7.34 0.25
N PHE A 114 3.25 7.25 0.57
CA PHE A 114 2.25 8.17 0.07
C PHE A 114 2.40 9.53 0.75
N SER A 115 2.34 10.60 -0.05
CA SER A 115 2.44 11.95 0.49
C SER A 115 1.22 12.30 1.35
N GLU A 116 1.41 13.22 2.29
CA GLU A 116 0.30 13.76 3.10
C GLU A 116 -0.86 14.23 2.23
N LYS A 117 -0.57 14.89 1.12
CA LYS A 117 -1.58 15.33 0.15
C LYS A 117 -2.40 14.18 -0.42
N MET A 118 -1.77 13.03 -0.71
CA MET A 118 -2.50 11.86 -1.20
C MET A 118 -3.37 11.23 -0.11
N GLN A 119 -2.91 11.27 1.15
CA GLN A 119 -3.71 10.82 2.30
C GLN A 119 -4.90 11.77 2.55
N GLU A 120 -4.69 13.07 2.51
CA GLU A 120 -5.76 14.08 2.61
C GLU A 120 -6.82 13.90 1.51
N ASN A 121 -6.38 13.72 0.26
CA ASN A 121 -7.31 13.47 -0.84
C ASN A 121 -8.14 12.21 -0.58
N LEU A 122 -7.54 11.15 -0.06
CA LEU A 122 -8.24 9.92 0.29
C LEU A 122 -9.26 10.14 1.42
N ILE A 123 -8.88 10.88 2.47
CA ILE A 123 -9.77 11.21 3.59
C ILE A 123 -10.99 12.02 3.09
N ASN A 124 -10.74 13.04 2.28
CA ASN A 124 -11.80 13.88 1.72
C ASN A 124 -12.74 13.09 0.80
N LEU A 125 -12.19 12.15 0.04
CA LEU A 125 -12.95 11.28 -0.87
C LEU A 125 -13.94 10.38 -0.12
N MET A 126 -13.58 9.95 1.10
CA MET A 126 -14.36 8.98 1.89
C MET A 126 -15.42 9.60 2.80
N ASN A 127 -15.62 10.90 2.75
CA ASN A 127 -16.64 11.61 3.51
C ASN A 127 -16.69 11.18 5.00
N HIS A 128 -15.81 11.76 5.81
CA HIS A 128 -15.70 11.51 7.25
C HIS A 128 -15.40 10.06 7.68
N PRO A 129 -14.36 9.42 7.16
CA PRO A 129 -13.96 8.11 7.66
C PRO A 129 -13.47 8.21 9.11
N LYS A 130 -13.66 7.16 9.92
CA LYS A 130 -12.92 7.04 11.17
C LYS A 130 -11.45 6.78 10.85
N ILE A 131 -10.56 7.61 11.38
CA ILE A 131 -9.13 7.50 11.11
C ILE A 131 -8.43 6.90 12.32
N SER A 132 -7.54 5.96 12.10
CA SER A 132 -6.62 5.42 13.10
C SER A 132 -5.20 5.47 12.55
N TYR A 133 -4.29 6.10 13.30
CA TYR A 133 -2.88 6.11 12.97
C TYR A 133 -2.17 4.97 13.69
N VAL A 134 -1.26 4.30 12.99
CA VAL A 134 -0.43 3.23 13.53
C VAL A 134 1.03 3.63 13.33
N SER A 135 1.86 3.44 14.35
CA SER A 135 3.28 3.74 14.28
C SER A 135 3.99 2.96 13.16
N GLY A 136 5.07 3.53 12.65
CA GLY A 136 5.88 2.92 11.62
C GLY A 136 5.52 3.31 10.19
N GLY A 137 6.07 2.55 9.24
CA GLY A 137 5.98 2.82 7.81
C GLY A 137 4.94 1.98 7.09
N HIS A 138 5.05 1.91 5.77
CA HIS A 138 4.10 1.23 4.88
C HIS A 138 3.86 -0.26 5.20
N LEU A 139 4.81 -0.94 5.83
CA LEU A 139 4.67 -2.34 6.22
C LEU A 139 4.04 -2.55 7.60
N PHE A 140 3.41 -1.53 8.17
CA PHE A 140 2.81 -1.60 9.51
C PHE A 140 1.82 -2.76 9.69
N THR A 141 1.11 -3.18 8.66
CA THR A 141 0.20 -4.34 8.73
C THR A 141 0.90 -5.64 9.11
N VAL A 142 2.18 -5.74 8.85
CA VAL A 142 3.03 -6.88 9.18
C VAL A 142 3.82 -6.60 10.46
N LEU A 143 4.50 -5.46 10.51
CA LEU A 143 5.43 -5.12 11.60
C LEU A 143 4.70 -4.69 12.88
N LYS A 144 3.52 -4.09 12.75
CA LYS A 144 2.67 -3.58 13.84
C LYS A 144 1.29 -4.27 13.85
N ALA A 145 1.26 -5.57 13.56
CA ALA A 145 0.01 -6.32 13.42
C ALA A 145 -0.90 -6.21 14.65
N GLY A 146 -0.34 -6.13 15.86
CA GLY A 146 -1.10 -5.94 17.11
C GLY A 146 -1.88 -4.63 17.13
N ASP A 147 -1.24 -3.52 16.77
CA ASP A 147 -1.87 -2.18 16.75
C ASP A 147 -2.91 -2.10 15.63
N TYR A 148 -2.58 -2.64 14.48
CA TYR A 148 -3.50 -2.76 13.35
C TYR A 148 -4.78 -3.53 13.72
N LEU A 149 -4.65 -4.70 14.35
CA LEU A 149 -5.78 -5.51 14.78
C LEU A 149 -6.58 -4.86 15.90
N ARG A 150 -5.92 -4.11 16.80
CA ARG A 150 -6.59 -3.33 17.84
C ARG A 150 -7.49 -2.26 17.22
N ALA A 151 -6.98 -1.47 16.26
CA ALA A 151 -7.78 -0.45 15.57
C ALA A 151 -9.04 -1.05 14.90
N ILE A 152 -8.92 -2.22 14.28
CA ILE A 152 -10.07 -2.93 13.70
C ILE A 152 -11.07 -3.34 14.78
N ARG A 153 -10.62 -3.95 15.87
CA ARG A 153 -11.51 -4.40 16.96
C ARG A 153 -12.25 -3.24 17.59
N GLU A 154 -11.58 -2.13 17.86
CA GLU A 154 -12.20 -0.91 18.41
C GLU A 154 -13.24 -0.32 17.47
N PHE A 155 -13.00 -0.35 16.18
CA PHE A 155 -13.98 0.09 15.18
C PHE A 155 -15.21 -0.81 15.18
N LEU A 156 -15.01 -2.12 15.14
CA LEU A 156 -16.12 -3.09 15.09
C LEU A 156 -16.93 -3.13 16.40
N SER A 157 -16.27 -2.95 17.56
CA SER A 157 -17.00 -2.91 18.85
C SER A 157 -17.88 -1.68 18.97
N GLY A 158 -17.46 -0.54 18.43
CA GLY A 158 -18.30 0.66 18.35
C GLY A 158 -19.56 0.48 17.49
N TRP A 159 -19.52 -0.44 16.54
CA TRP A 159 -20.65 -0.78 15.68
C TRP A 159 -21.66 -1.71 16.34
N ALA A 160 -21.18 -2.62 17.20
CA ALA A 160 -22.04 -3.56 17.91
C ALA A 160 -22.87 -2.87 19.03
N SER A 161 -22.52 -1.64 19.37
CA SER A 161 -23.15 -0.85 20.43
C SER A 161 -24.11 0.27 19.91
N ALA A 162 -24.22 0.44 18.61
CA ALA A 162 -25.06 1.41 17.94
C ALA A 162 -26.28 0.76 17.27
#